data_842b385ed12860edf9168436577f722f
#
_entry.id   842b385ed12860edf9168436577f722f
#
_cell.length_a   1.000
_cell.length_b   1.000
_cell.length_c   1.000
_cell.angle_alpha   90.00
_cell.angle_beta   90.00
_cell.angle_gamma   90.00
#
_symmetry.space_group_name_H-M   'P 1'
#
loop_
_entity.id
_entity.type
_entity.pdbx_description
1 polymer ?
#
loop_
_entity_poly.entity_id
_entity_poly.type
_entity_poly.pdbx_seq_one_letter_code
_entity_poly.pdbx_strand_id
1 'polypeptide(L)'
;MAALCLTGGDTLEEQKNEPFFSFGNPAFKYNFDICLVLVFLLFAAFFQNGVAALLQAAVCVAVNCFCEYFSFRFILGTKKPLSDLDAAKNGLLISLLLPASAPLYIGAAASCFACLVCKLPFGSGKNAPFVPSAAAICFSALCFPQYVFSCPAQSSSLFEVVFSDSESFSKGTSLLDMLSQGTGLRLNTFSVTALLSGSYPSAAGTACVLGLAAAAIYLALRKRKTLIVSAGFILACAIYAFIFPRIASGRLISVIMELCAGSLLFTALLVAPDPATAPKSTFKMLFFGAAAGIICMLLRTFLKNIDAPCLAVMIVNAVSPIFLNRKKESVQNREKGRVSA
;
A
#
# COMPACT_ATOMS: atom_id res chain seq x y z
N MET A 1 -18.96 -24.73 -9.72
CA MET A 1 -19.04 -23.29 -9.39
C MET A 1 -18.29 -22.39 -10.39
N ALA A 2 -18.13 -22.84 -11.65
CA ALA A 2 -17.40 -22.14 -12.72
C ALA A 2 -18.29 -21.68 -13.89
N ALA A 3 -19.61 -21.62 -13.75
CA ALA A 3 -20.55 -21.43 -14.86
C ALA A 3 -21.33 -20.09 -14.85
N LEU A 4 -20.89 -19.07 -14.12
CA LEU A 4 -21.67 -17.82 -13.97
C LEU A 4 -20.97 -16.56 -14.48
N CYS A 5 -20.01 -16.71 -15.43
CA CYS A 5 -19.30 -15.57 -16.07
C CYS A 5 -19.34 -15.59 -17.60
N LEU A 6 -20.34 -16.22 -18.22
CA LEU A 6 -20.44 -16.26 -19.69
C LEU A 6 -21.68 -15.52 -20.21
N THR A 7 -21.77 -14.21 -19.93
CA THR A 7 -22.63 -13.30 -20.68
C THR A 7 -21.82 -12.08 -21.11
N GLY A 8 -21.08 -12.21 -22.19
CA GLY A 8 -20.23 -11.17 -22.73
C GLY A 8 -19.44 -11.65 -23.94
N GLY A 9 -20.11 -12.29 -24.91
CA GLY A 9 -19.45 -12.80 -26.13
C GLY A 9 -18.85 -11.70 -27.02
N ASP A 10 -19.32 -10.48 -26.92
CA ASP A 10 -18.88 -9.37 -27.79
C ASP A 10 -17.60 -8.67 -27.31
N THR A 11 -17.16 -8.92 -26.08
CA THR A 11 -15.97 -8.27 -25.52
C THR A 11 -14.67 -9.04 -25.74
N LEU A 12 -14.72 -10.29 -26.19
CA LEU A 12 -13.54 -11.14 -26.35
C LEU A 12 -12.84 -10.99 -27.70
N GLU A 13 -13.54 -10.59 -28.76
CA GLU A 13 -12.93 -10.33 -30.07
C GLU A 13 -12.24 -8.96 -30.16
N GLU A 14 -12.80 -7.94 -29.50
CA GLU A 14 -12.20 -6.60 -29.48
C GLU A 14 -10.89 -6.54 -28.66
N GLN A 15 -10.70 -7.45 -27.70
CA GLN A 15 -9.48 -7.54 -26.89
C GLN A 15 -8.28 -8.21 -27.60
N LYS A 16 -8.48 -8.81 -28.77
CA LYS A 16 -7.44 -9.59 -29.46
C LYS A 16 -6.44 -8.74 -30.25
N ASN A 17 -6.74 -7.48 -30.49
CA ASN A 17 -5.96 -6.57 -31.35
C ASN A 17 -5.51 -5.28 -30.67
N GLU A 18 -5.54 -5.17 -29.34
CA GLU A 18 -5.03 -3.97 -28.67
C GLU A 18 -3.49 -3.91 -28.74
N PRO A 19 -2.89 -2.74 -29.07
CA PRO A 19 -1.45 -2.58 -29.13
C PRO A 19 -0.82 -2.76 -27.73
N PHE A 20 0.41 -3.27 -27.72
CA PHE A 20 1.18 -3.58 -26.51
C PHE A 20 1.27 -2.40 -25.50
N PHE A 21 1.14 -1.17 -25.99
CA PHE A 21 1.04 0.05 -25.19
C PHE A 21 -0.15 0.90 -25.67
N SER A 22 -1.19 0.99 -24.86
CA SER A 22 -2.34 1.88 -25.12
C SER A 22 -2.26 3.12 -24.23
N PHE A 23 -1.60 4.17 -24.72
CA PHE A 23 -1.47 5.45 -24.00
C PHE A 23 -2.81 6.19 -23.77
N GLY A 24 -3.90 5.70 -24.34
CA GLY A 24 -5.25 6.27 -24.23
C GLY A 24 -6.04 5.81 -23.01
N ASN A 25 -5.68 4.68 -22.41
CA ASN A 25 -6.43 4.07 -21.30
C ASN A 25 -6.33 4.89 -20.00
N PRO A 26 -7.46 5.25 -19.35
CA PRO A 26 -7.42 5.99 -18.08
C PRO A 26 -6.73 5.21 -16.95
N ALA A 27 -6.75 3.87 -16.98
CA ALA A 27 -6.04 3.02 -16.04
C ALA A 27 -4.51 3.13 -16.20
N PHE A 28 -4.01 3.14 -17.45
CA PHE A 28 -2.60 3.33 -17.74
C PHE A 28 -2.09 4.67 -17.19
N LYS A 29 -2.82 5.77 -17.48
CA LYS A 29 -2.45 7.12 -16.99
C LYS A 29 -2.42 7.18 -15.45
N TYR A 30 -3.35 6.49 -14.79
CA TYR A 30 -3.38 6.41 -13.33
C TYR A 30 -2.15 5.66 -12.79
N ASN A 31 -1.90 4.46 -13.29
CA ASN A 31 -0.76 3.64 -12.84
C ASN A 31 0.58 4.30 -13.18
N PHE A 32 0.68 4.98 -14.32
CA PHE A 32 1.87 5.74 -14.69
C PHE A 32 2.19 6.87 -13.70
N ASP A 33 1.18 7.69 -13.34
CA ASP A 33 1.34 8.76 -12.35
C ASP A 33 1.80 8.21 -10.98
N ILE A 34 1.22 7.07 -10.55
CA ILE A 34 1.64 6.41 -9.30
C ILE A 34 3.05 5.83 -9.42
N CYS A 35 3.39 5.16 -10.53
CA CYS A 35 4.74 4.65 -10.74
C CYS A 35 5.80 5.77 -10.72
N LEU A 36 5.49 6.93 -11.29
CA LEU A 36 6.38 8.08 -11.26
C LEU A 36 6.65 8.54 -9.82
N VAL A 37 5.61 8.64 -9.00
CA VAL A 37 5.74 8.94 -7.57
C VAL A 37 6.56 7.88 -6.83
N LEU A 38 6.30 6.59 -7.11
CA LEU A 38 7.02 5.49 -6.47
C LEU A 38 8.50 5.46 -6.86
N VAL A 39 8.84 5.75 -8.10
CA VAL A 39 10.24 5.86 -8.57
C VAL A 39 10.94 7.03 -7.87
N PHE A 40 10.26 8.16 -7.69
CA PHE A 40 10.80 9.29 -6.92
C PHE A 40 11.06 8.90 -5.46
N LEU A 41 10.13 8.19 -4.83
CA LEU A 41 10.31 7.68 -3.46
C LEU A 41 11.41 6.60 -3.38
N LEU A 42 11.54 5.76 -4.41
CA LEU A 42 12.64 4.80 -4.50
C LEU A 42 14.00 5.49 -4.59
N PHE A 43 14.08 6.59 -5.32
CA PHE A 43 15.30 7.41 -5.38
C PHE A 43 15.64 7.99 -4.00
N ALA A 44 14.65 8.50 -3.25
CA ALA A 44 14.86 8.94 -1.88
C ALA A 44 15.31 7.78 -0.96
N ALA A 45 14.69 6.59 -1.12
CA ALA A 45 15.06 5.38 -0.39
C ALA A 45 16.49 4.91 -0.68
N PHE A 46 16.97 5.09 -1.91
CA PHE A 46 18.34 4.79 -2.29
C PHE A 46 19.36 5.60 -1.46
N PHE A 47 19.11 6.89 -1.23
CA PHE A 47 20.01 7.71 -0.40
C PHE A 47 20.00 7.30 1.08
N GLN A 48 18.94 6.68 1.56
CA GLN A 48 18.81 6.27 2.97
C GLN A 48 19.29 4.83 3.22
N ASN A 49 18.97 3.91 2.30
CA ASN A 49 19.18 2.48 2.47
C ASN A 49 20.16 1.87 1.44
N GLY A 50 20.77 2.71 0.60
CA GLY A 50 21.75 2.27 -0.38
C GLY A 50 21.19 1.39 -1.48
N VAL A 51 22.09 0.56 -2.05
CA VAL A 51 21.80 -0.35 -3.18
C VAL A 51 20.79 -1.44 -2.81
N ALA A 52 20.70 -1.82 -1.53
CA ALA A 52 19.78 -2.85 -1.06
C ALA A 52 18.31 -2.54 -1.43
N ALA A 53 17.89 -1.28 -1.28
CA ALA A 53 16.54 -0.84 -1.66
C ALA A 53 16.27 -0.97 -3.16
N LEU A 54 17.26 -0.67 -4.01
CA LEU A 54 17.15 -0.83 -5.46
C LEU A 54 17.07 -2.30 -5.88
N LEU A 55 17.89 -3.16 -5.29
CA LEU A 55 17.86 -4.59 -5.58
C LEU A 55 16.53 -5.20 -5.17
N GLN A 56 16.02 -4.84 -4.01
CA GLN A 56 14.71 -5.30 -3.54
C GLN A 56 13.60 -4.84 -4.46
N ALA A 57 13.63 -3.58 -4.91
CA ALA A 57 12.65 -3.07 -5.88
C ALA A 57 12.74 -3.82 -7.22
N ALA A 58 13.95 -4.04 -7.73
CA ALA A 58 14.16 -4.78 -8.97
C ALA A 58 13.60 -6.21 -8.89
N VAL A 59 13.88 -6.94 -7.80
CA VAL A 59 13.37 -8.29 -7.57
C VAL A 59 11.84 -8.30 -7.46
N CYS A 60 11.25 -7.41 -6.64
CA CYS A 60 9.80 -7.36 -6.48
C CYS A 60 9.07 -7.03 -7.79
N VAL A 61 9.58 -6.07 -8.56
CA VAL A 61 9.00 -5.71 -9.87
C VAL A 61 9.16 -6.85 -10.87
N ALA A 62 10.35 -7.46 -10.97
CA ALA A 62 10.62 -8.56 -11.89
C ALA A 62 9.71 -9.76 -11.60
N VAL A 63 9.59 -10.17 -10.32
CA VAL A 63 8.75 -11.29 -9.92
C VAL A 63 7.27 -10.98 -10.17
N ASN A 64 6.79 -9.77 -9.86
CA ASN A 64 5.41 -9.37 -10.11
C ASN A 64 5.08 -9.41 -11.61
N CYS A 65 5.95 -8.84 -12.45
CA CYS A 65 5.79 -8.86 -13.91
C CYS A 65 5.84 -10.29 -14.47
N PHE A 66 6.75 -11.13 -13.97
CA PHE A 66 6.86 -12.52 -14.38
C PHE A 66 5.62 -13.33 -14.02
N CYS A 67 5.15 -13.22 -12.76
CA CYS A 67 3.95 -13.91 -12.32
C CYS A 67 2.70 -13.44 -13.09
N GLU A 68 2.58 -12.16 -13.39
CA GLU A 68 1.47 -11.64 -14.17
C GLU A 68 1.53 -12.15 -15.62
N TYR A 69 2.69 -12.08 -16.27
CA TYR A 69 2.89 -12.62 -17.63
C TYR A 69 2.58 -14.12 -17.70
N PHE A 70 3.11 -14.90 -16.75
CA PHE A 70 2.87 -16.34 -16.66
C PHE A 70 1.38 -16.66 -16.47
N SER A 71 0.70 -15.93 -15.59
CA SER A 71 -0.71 -16.10 -15.31
C SER A 71 -1.59 -15.84 -16.54
N PHE A 72 -1.32 -14.77 -17.29
CA PHE A 72 -2.07 -14.48 -18.50
C PHE A 72 -1.79 -15.49 -19.61
N ARG A 73 -0.54 -15.91 -19.75
CA ARG A 73 -0.12 -16.81 -20.85
C ARG A 73 -0.59 -18.24 -20.65
N PHE A 74 -0.48 -18.76 -19.41
CA PHE A 74 -0.70 -20.19 -19.11
C PHE A 74 -2.04 -20.49 -18.46
N ILE A 75 -2.57 -19.60 -17.63
CA ILE A 75 -3.79 -19.86 -16.87
C ILE A 75 -5.02 -19.28 -17.57
N LEU A 76 -4.96 -18.04 -18.05
CA LEU A 76 -6.10 -17.38 -18.69
C LEU A 76 -6.13 -17.54 -20.21
N GLY A 77 -5.03 -17.99 -20.85
CA GLY A 77 -4.96 -18.19 -22.29
C GLY A 77 -5.11 -16.92 -23.14
N THR A 78 -5.12 -15.75 -22.51
CA THR A 78 -5.33 -14.45 -23.15
C THR A 78 -4.00 -13.74 -23.34
N LYS A 79 -3.81 -13.15 -24.51
CA LYS A 79 -2.67 -12.27 -24.79
C LYS A 79 -2.95 -10.85 -24.26
N LYS A 80 -3.28 -10.70 -22.98
CA LYS A 80 -3.31 -9.35 -22.40
C LYS A 80 -1.87 -8.86 -22.26
N PRO A 81 -1.56 -7.71 -22.84
CA PRO A 81 -0.24 -7.12 -22.67
C PRO A 81 -0.04 -6.68 -21.20
N LEU A 82 1.23 -6.66 -20.75
CA LEU A 82 1.68 -5.97 -19.53
C LEU A 82 1.41 -4.44 -19.59
N SER A 83 0.47 -4.00 -20.43
CA SER A 83 0.29 -2.62 -20.88
C SER A 83 -0.19 -1.66 -19.80
N ASP A 84 -0.73 -2.16 -18.70
CA ASP A 84 -1.37 -1.30 -17.71
C ASP A 84 -0.42 -0.84 -16.58
N LEU A 85 0.87 -1.21 -16.59
CA LEU A 85 1.88 -0.90 -15.56
C LEU A 85 1.46 -1.32 -14.12
N ASP A 86 0.38 -2.07 -13.99
CA ASP A 86 -0.16 -2.45 -12.69
C ASP A 86 0.76 -3.41 -11.94
N ALA A 87 1.43 -4.34 -12.65
CA ALA A 87 2.43 -5.23 -12.07
C ALA A 87 3.64 -4.45 -11.52
N ALA A 88 4.14 -3.48 -12.28
CA ALA A 88 5.26 -2.65 -11.84
C ALA A 88 4.88 -1.79 -10.64
N LYS A 89 3.68 -1.18 -10.64
CA LYS A 89 3.13 -0.43 -9.51
C LYS A 89 3.09 -1.28 -8.24
N ASN A 90 2.50 -2.49 -8.32
CA ASN A 90 2.38 -3.37 -7.16
C ASN A 90 3.74 -3.86 -6.65
N GLY A 91 4.68 -4.19 -7.56
CA GLY A 91 6.04 -4.56 -7.19
C GLY A 91 6.79 -3.44 -6.46
N LEU A 92 6.68 -2.19 -6.96
CA LEU A 92 7.27 -1.01 -6.31
C LEU A 92 6.62 -0.70 -4.96
N LEU A 93 5.29 -0.82 -4.83
CA LEU A 93 4.60 -0.63 -3.55
C LEU A 93 5.07 -1.65 -2.51
N ILE A 94 5.20 -2.93 -2.88
CA ILE A 94 5.66 -3.98 -1.97
C ILE A 94 7.10 -3.71 -1.53
N SER A 95 7.99 -3.39 -2.46
CA SER A 95 9.40 -3.16 -2.15
C SER A 95 9.62 -1.97 -1.20
N LEU A 96 8.87 -0.88 -1.39
CA LEU A 96 8.99 0.32 -0.57
C LEU A 96 8.33 0.20 0.83
N LEU A 97 7.39 -0.73 0.98
CA LEU A 97 6.76 -1.06 2.26
C LEU A 97 7.57 -2.07 3.09
N LEU A 98 8.44 -2.85 2.46
CA LEU A 98 9.34 -3.75 3.15
C LEU A 98 10.59 -3.00 3.66
N PRO A 99 11.16 -3.39 4.81
CA PRO A 99 12.45 -2.87 5.25
C PRO A 99 13.57 -3.31 4.29
N ALA A 100 14.55 -2.45 4.06
CA ALA A 100 15.68 -2.75 3.17
C ALA A 100 16.59 -3.88 3.69
N SER A 101 16.50 -4.20 4.98
CA SER A 101 17.17 -5.35 5.63
C SER A 101 16.48 -6.69 5.37
N ALA A 102 15.26 -6.69 4.81
CA ALA A 102 14.56 -7.95 4.55
C ALA A 102 15.25 -8.73 3.42
N PRO A 103 15.48 -10.04 3.59
CA PRO A 103 16.02 -10.89 2.55
C PRO A 103 15.21 -10.82 1.25
N LEU A 104 15.86 -10.85 0.10
CA LEU A 104 15.24 -10.69 -1.23
C LEU A 104 14.15 -11.74 -1.50
N TYR A 105 14.26 -12.94 -0.93
CA TYR A 105 13.25 -13.99 -1.10
C TYR A 105 11.90 -13.64 -0.46
N ILE A 106 11.88 -12.80 0.59
CA ILE A 106 10.64 -12.34 1.21
C ILE A 106 9.89 -11.40 0.27
N GLY A 107 10.61 -10.46 -0.37
CA GLY A 107 10.02 -9.59 -1.39
C GLY A 107 9.50 -10.38 -2.61
N ALA A 108 10.24 -11.41 -3.03
CA ALA A 108 9.81 -12.31 -4.10
C ALA A 108 8.55 -13.09 -3.72
N ALA A 109 8.50 -13.70 -2.52
CA ALA A 109 7.34 -14.43 -2.01
C ALA A 109 6.10 -13.52 -1.86
N ALA A 110 6.28 -12.32 -1.32
CA ALA A 110 5.22 -11.30 -1.22
C ALA A 110 4.66 -10.93 -2.60
N SER A 111 5.52 -10.72 -3.58
CA SER A 111 5.15 -10.40 -4.97
C SER A 111 4.41 -11.54 -5.66
N CYS A 112 4.85 -12.79 -5.47
CA CYS A 112 4.13 -13.97 -5.93
C CYS A 112 2.74 -14.06 -5.32
N PHE A 113 2.63 -13.88 -4.00
CA PHE A 113 1.35 -13.91 -3.29
C PHE A 113 0.40 -12.82 -3.79
N ALA A 114 0.87 -11.58 -3.97
CA ALA A 114 0.08 -10.48 -4.50
C ALA A 114 -0.53 -10.81 -5.87
N CYS A 115 0.26 -11.38 -6.76
CA CYS A 115 -0.18 -11.70 -8.11
C CYS A 115 -1.06 -12.95 -8.16
N LEU A 116 -0.58 -14.08 -7.62
CA LEU A 116 -1.22 -15.38 -7.79
C LEU A 116 -2.47 -15.56 -6.91
N VAL A 117 -2.45 -15.02 -5.70
CA VAL A 117 -3.56 -15.20 -4.74
C VAL A 117 -4.53 -14.03 -4.75
N CYS A 118 -4.02 -12.79 -4.79
CA CYS A 118 -4.88 -11.63 -4.62
C CYS A 118 -5.39 -11.05 -5.95
N LYS A 119 -4.69 -11.24 -7.06
CA LYS A 119 -5.04 -10.63 -8.34
C LYS A 119 -5.65 -11.63 -9.32
N LEU A 120 -5.02 -12.78 -9.51
CA LEU A 120 -5.38 -13.77 -10.52
C LEU A 120 -6.80 -14.35 -10.36
N PRO A 121 -7.23 -14.83 -9.18
CA PRO A 121 -8.54 -15.46 -9.00
C PRO A 121 -9.71 -14.51 -9.25
N PHE A 122 -9.47 -13.18 -9.16
CA PHE A 122 -10.49 -12.15 -9.29
C PHE A 122 -10.51 -11.46 -10.66
N GLY A 123 -9.83 -12.02 -11.67
CA GLY A 123 -9.90 -11.56 -13.05
C GLY A 123 -9.16 -10.25 -13.33
N SER A 124 -7.93 -10.13 -12.82
CA SER A 124 -6.98 -9.09 -13.22
C SER A 124 -7.38 -7.65 -12.88
N GLY A 125 -7.53 -7.35 -11.61
CA GLY A 125 -7.40 -5.98 -11.09
C GLY A 125 -8.66 -5.10 -11.07
N LYS A 126 -9.64 -5.30 -11.95
CA LYS A 126 -10.86 -4.45 -11.93
C LYS A 126 -11.87 -4.83 -10.85
N ASN A 127 -11.85 -6.08 -10.41
CA ASN A 127 -12.78 -6.64 -9.42
C ASN A 127 -12.04 -7.24 -8.21
N ALA A 128 -10.78 -6.90 -8.00
CA ALA A 128 -10.05 -7.40 -6.84
C ALA A 128 -10.70 -6.90 -5.54
N PRO A 129 -11.06 -7.80 -4.62
CA PRO A 129 -11.67 -7.41 -3.34
C PRO A 129 -10.67 -6.72 -2.41
N PHE A 130 -9.38 -6.96 -2.61
CA PHE A 130 -8.30 -6.45 -1.79
C PHE A 130 -7.26 -5.74 -2.66
N VAL A 131 -6.56 -4.76 -2.05
CA VAL A 131 -5.37 -4.15 -2.67
C VAL A 131 -4.23 -5.18 -2.62
N PRO A 132 -3.68 -5.62 -3.78
CA PRO A 132 -2.70 -6.71 -3.80
C PRO A 132 -1.43 -6.41 -2.99
N SER A 133 -0.94 -5.17 -3.03
CA SER A 133 0.24 -4.76 -2.26
C SER A 133 0.00 -4.81 -0.75
N ALA A 134 -1.18 -4.36 -0.26
CA ALA A 134 -1.51 -4.46 1.16
C ALA A 134 -1.60 -5.91 1.64
N ALA A 135 -2.23 -6.77 0.83
CA ALA A 135 -2.34 -8.20 1.14
C ALA A 135 -0.97 -8.90 1.18
N ALA A 136 -0.06 -8.53 0.27
CA ALA A 136 1.30 -9.05 0.24
C ALA A 136 2.08 -8.69 1.50
N ILE A 137 1.97 -7.44 1.97
CA ILE A 137 2.63 -7.00 3.20
C ILE A 137 2.03 -7.70 4.44
N CYS A 138 0.71 -7.85 4.50
CA CYS A 138 0.07 -8.62 5.57
C CYS A 138 0.53 -10.09 5.57
N PHE A 139 0.64 -10.72 4.40
CA PHE A 139 1.19 -12.07 4.26
C PHE A 139 2.64 -12.14 4.77
N SER A 140 3.49 -11.21 4.34
CA SER A 140 4.89 -11.17 4.78
C SER A 140 5.02 -10.95 6.28
N ALA A 141 4.17 -10.09 6.86
CA ALA A 141 4.14 -9.82 8.30
C ALA A 141 3.70 -11.03 9.12
N LEU A 142 2.82 -11.86 8.58
CA LEU A 142 2.36 -13.09 9.24
C LEU A 142 3.39 -14.23 9.12
N CYS A 143 4.00 -14.40 7.94
CA CYS A 143 4.95 -15.49 7.69
C CYS A 143 6.36 -15.19 8.21
N PHE A 144 6.79 -13.93 8.14
CA PHE A 144 8.18 -13.51 8.42
C PHE A 144 8.23 -12.28 9.35
N PRO A 145 7.58 -12.32 10.54
CA PRO A 145 7.46 -11.14 11.40
C PRO A 145 8.81 -10.58 11.85
N GLN A 146 9.79 -11.45 12.09
CA GLN A 146 11.13 -11.07 12.55
C GLN A 146 11.91 -10.23 11.53
N TYR A 147 11.63 -10.36 10.24
CA TYR A 147 12.29 -9.58 9.18
C TYR A 147 11.49 -8.32 8.81
N VAL A 148 10.17 -8.41 8.79
CA VAL A 148 9.30 -7.31 8.38
C VAL A 148 9.23 -6.19 9.42
N PHE A 149 9.30 -6.54 10.72
CA PHE A 149 9.27 -5.56 11.81
C PHE A 149 10.65 -5.15 12.31
N SER A 150 11.74 -5.70 11.76
CA SER A 150 13.09 -5.26 12.08
C SER A 150 13.58 -4.25 11.06
N CYS A 151 13.54 -2.97 11.41
CA CYS A 151 14.12 -1.93 10.58
C CYS A 151 15.64 -1.86 10.79
N PRO A 152 16.45 -1.71 9.73
CA PRO A 152 17.89 -1.55 9.85
C PRO A 152 18.21 -0.22 10.55
N ALA A 153 19.25 -0.19 11.37
CA ALA A 153 19.87 1.07 11.72
C ALA A 153 20.40 1.70 10.42
N GLN A 154 20.32 3.01 10.30
CA GLN A 154 20.75 3.70 9.09
C GLN A 154 22.20 3.31 8.76
N SER A 155 22.42 2.71 7.59
CA SER A 155 23.73 2.27 7.17
C SER A 155 24.58 3.46 6.75
N SER A 156 25.83 3.48 7.16
CA SER A 156 26.79 4.50 6.78
C SER A 156 27.39 4.26 5.39
N SER A 157 27.17 3.10 4.78
CA SER A 157 27.70 2.72 3.47
C SER A 157 26.58 2.46 2.46
N LEU A 158 26.61 3.21 1.34
CA LEU A 158 25.66 3.08 0.24
C LEU A 158 25.72 1.73 -0.50
N PHE A 159 26.82 0.98 -0.32
CA PHE A 159 27.10 -0.27 -1.04
C PHE A 159 26.97 -1.55 -0.20
N GLU A 160 26.49 -1.45 1.04
CA GLU A 160 26.29 -2.61 1.86
C GLU A 160 25.07 -3.42 1.33
N VAL A 161 25.40 -4.47 0.58
CA VAL A 161 24.38 -5.35 -0.02
C VAL A 161 24.23 -6.55 0.90
N VAL A 162 23.03 -6.75 1.41
CA VAL A 162 22.69 -7.90 2.25
C VAL A 162 22.47 -9.14 1.41
N PHE A 163 23.52 -9.86 1.12
CA PHE A 163 23.44 -11.22 0.55
C PHE A 163 23.52 -12.33 1.62
N SER A 164 23.91 -11.99 2.83
CA SER A 164 24.07 -12.93 3.93
C SER A 164 23.07 -12.69 5.05
N ASP A 165 22.82 -13.74 5.80
CA ASP A 165 21.88 -13.81 6.91
C ASP A 165 21.86 -12.55 7.77
N SER A 166 20.66 -12.14 8.14
CA SER A 166 20.26 -10.91 8.83
C SER A 166 20.92 -10.65 10.21
N GLU A 167 21.90 -11.44 10.62
CA GLU A 167 22.60 -11.26 11.90
C GLU A 167 23.60 -10.09 11.90
N SER A 168 24.02 -9.63 10.74
CA SER A 168 25.00 -8.52 10.61
C SER A 168 24.36 -7.14 10.66
N PHE A 169 23.01 -7.01 10.57
CA PHE A 169 22.33 -5.74 10.70
C PHE A 169 22.07 -5.38 12.15
N SER A 170 22.67 -4.31 12.63
CA SER A 170 22.25 -3.72 13.91
C SER A 170 20.80 -3.28 13.82
N LYS A 171 19.92 -3.87 14.62
CA LYS A 171 18.51 -3.47 14.71
C LYS A 171 18.43 -2.05 15.24
N GLY A 172 17.89 -1.15 14.42
CA GLY A 172 17.53 0.18 14.87
C GLY A 172 16.18 0.15 15.61
N THR A 173 16.05 0.93 16.67
CA THR A 173 14.76 1.14 17.31
C THR A 173 13.91 2.03 16.39
N SER A 174 12.85 1.49 15.81
CA SER A 174 11.93 2.26 14.98
C SER A 174 11.17 3.29 15.82
N LEU A 175 10.70 4.37 15.17
CA LEU A 175 9.85 5.36 15.84
C LEU A 175 8.58 4.71 16.42
N LEU A 176 8.07 3.68 15.76
CA LEU A 176 6.91 2.91 16.22
C LEU A 176 7.21 2.12 17.50
N ASP A 177 8.39 1.52 17.60
CA ASP A 177 8.84 0.80 18.82
C ASP A 177 8.95 1.73 20.01
N MET A 178 9.49 2.92 19.80
CA MET A 178 9.60 3.95 20.84
C MET A 178 8.23 4.43 21.31
N LEU A 179 7.27 4.63 20.39
CA LEU A 179 5.89 4.98 20.72
C LEU A 179 5.17 3.89 21.49
N SER A 180 5.48 2.61 21.19
CA SER A 180 4.86 1.47 21.84
C SER A 180 5.35 1.26 23.29
N GLN A 181 6.61 1.62 23.57
CA GLN A 181 7.21 1.47 24.90
C GLN A 181 6.76 2.55 25.88
N GLY A 182 6.08 3.62 25.44
CA GLY A 182 5.59 4.70 26.27
C GLY A 182 6.70 5.44 27.04
N THR A 183 7.96 5.16 26.70
CA THR A 183 9.11 5.84 27.27
C THR A 183 9.03 7.30 26.86
N GLY A 184 8.99 8.21 27.85
CA GLY A 184 8.87 9.64 27.66
C GLY A 184 9.90 10.18 26.68
N LEU A 185 9.57 10.06 25.39
CA LEU A 185 10.31 10.67 24.29
C LEU A 185 10.33 12.17 24.53
N ARG A 186 11.41 12.64 25.14
CA ARG A 186 11.73 14.07 25.11
C ARG A 186 12.13 14.38 23.67
N LEU A 187 11.59 15.45 23.10
CA LEU A 187 11.95 15.98 21.77
C LEU A 187 13.46 16.14 21.55
N ASN A 188 14.27 16.13 22.60
CA ASN A 188 15.73 16.19 22.55
C ASN A 188 16.37 14.94 21.90
N THR A 189 15.63 13.83 21.75
CA THR A 189 16.18 12.60 21.16
C THR A 189 15.99 12.56 19.63
N PHE A 190 15.02 13.31 19.08
CA PHE A 190 14.82 13.43 17.65
C PHE A 190 14.83 14.90 17.23
N SER A 191 15.78 15.27 16.39
CA SER A 191 15.71 16.56 15.74
C SER A 191 14.57 16.57 14.71
N VAL A 192 13.84 17.66 14.59
CA VAL A 192 12.78 17.84 13.58
C VAL A 192 13.35 17.62 12.17
N THR A 193 14.60 17.97 11.96
CA THR A 193 15.33 17.73 10.72
C THR A 193 15.45 16.24 10.41
N ALA A 194 15.80 15.40 11.40
CA ALA A 194 15.90 13.95 11.23
C ALA A 194 14.53 13.33 10.89
N LEU A 195 13.44 13.82 11.48
CA LEU A 195 12.09 13.38 11.18
C LEU A 195 11.69 13.74 9.73
N LEU A 196 12.00 14.94 9.27
CA LEU A 196 11.68 15.41 7.92
C LEU A 196 12.53 14.73 6.85
N SER A 197 13.84 14.55 7.11
CA SER A 197 14.76 13.88 6.18
C SER A 197 14.62 12.36 6.18
N GLY A 198 13.95 11.79 7.21
CA GLY A 198 13.79 10.35 7.33
C GLY A 198 15.02 9.62 7.84
N SER A 199 15.89 10.31 8.58
CA SER A 199 17.08 9.72 9.19
C SER A 199 16.73 8.92 10.46
N TYR A 200 15.80 7.98 10.33
CA TYR A 200 15.39 7.05 11.39
C TYR A 200 15.06 5.67 10.81
N PRO A 201 15.23 4.59 11.60
CA PRO A 201 14.94 3.23 11.15
C PRO A 201 13.47 3.06 10.76
N SER A 202 13.22 2.73 9.50
CA SER A 202 11.86 2.53 8.97
C SER A 202 11.89 1.67 7.70
N ALA A 203 10.72 1.34 7.15
CA ALA A 203 10.63 0.68 5.85
C ALA A 203 11.17 1.59 4.74
N ALA A 204 11.67 0.99 3.66
CA ALA A 204 12.51 1.65 2.67
C ALA A 204 11.93 2.96 2.08
N GLY A 205 10.64 2.98 1.77
CA GLY A 205 9.97 4.15 1.16
C GLY A 205 9.19 5.04 2.12
N THR A 206 9.16 4.71 3.42
CA THR A 206 8.28 5.37 4.39
C THR A 206 8.95 6.44 5.23
N ALA A 207 10.28 6.44 5.28
CA ALA A 207 11.07 7.34 6.11
C ALA A 207 11.00 8.80 5.65
N CYS A 208 11.03 9.06 4.34
CA CYS A 208 11.12 10.41 3.81
C CYS A 208 9.77 11.12 3.85
N VAL A 209 9.44 11.80 4.95
CA VAL A 209 8.19 12.56 5.11
C VAL A 209 8.10 13.69 4.08
N LEU A 210 9.20 14.36 3.76
CA LEU A 210 9.27 15.38 2.71
C LEU A 210 8.93 14.81 1.33
N GLY A 211 9.45 13.63 1.00
CA GLY A 211 9.11 12.92 -0.24
C GLY A 211 7.63 12.55 -0.31
N LEU A 212 7.06 12.08 0.80
CA LEU A 212 5.61 11.77 0.88
C LEU A 212 4.74 13.03 0.77
N ALA A 213 5.17 14.16 1.34
CA ALA A 213 4.48 15.44 1.19
C ALA A 213 4.51 15.92 -0.27
N ALA A 214 5.66 15.84 -0.93
CA ALA A 214 5.77 16.15 -2.36
C ALA A 214 4.89 15.24 -3.23
N ALA A 215 4.85 13.93 -2.92
CA ALA A 215 3.96 12.97 -3.55
C ALA A 215 2.49 13.34 -3.35
N ALA A 216 2.09 13.74 -2.14
CA ALA A 216 0.74 14.19 -1.83
C ALA A 216 0.35 15.43 -2.64
N ILE A 217 1.24 16.41 -2.76
CA ILE A 217 1.02 17.62 -3.57
C ILE A 217 0.86 17.24 -5.05
N TYR A 218 1.75 16.41 -5.60
CA TYR A 218 1.65 15.95 -6.99
C TYR A 218 0.32 15.24 -7.26
N LEU A 219 -0.09 14.32 -6.39
CA LEU A 219 -1.36 13.61 -6.50
C LEU A 219 -2.56 14.55 -6.34
N ALA A 220 -2.45 15.60 -5.50
CA ALA A 220 -3.48 16.62 -5.33
C ALA A 220 -3.76 17.38 -6.62
N LEU A 221 -2.72 17.71 -7.36
CA LEU A 221 -2.83 18.42 -8.63
C LEU A 221 -3.39 17.53 -9.74
N ARG A 222 -3.03 16.24 -9.74
CA ARG A 222 -3.39 15.29 -10.80
C ARG A 222 -4.67 14.50 -10.54
N LYS A 223 -4.91 14.06 -9.29
CA LYS A 223 -5.93 13.04 -8.92
C LYS A 223 -6.73 13.46 -7.67
N ARG A 224 -7.39 14.60 -7.71
CA ARG A 224 -8.15 15.17 -6.56
C ARG A 224 -9.12 14.19 -5.88
N LYS A 225 -9.79 13.33 -6.65
CA LYS A 225 -10.77 12.37 -6.08
C LYS A 225 -10.12 11.31 -5.19
N THR A 226 -8.93 10.85 -5.55
CA THR A 226 -8.20 9.81 -4.81
C THR A 226 -7.78 10.31 -3.43
N LEU A 227 -7.44 11.59 -3.33
CA LEU A 227 -7.04 12.20 -2.06
C LEU A 227 -8.13 12.30 -1.00
N ILE A 228 -9.40 12.15 -1.36
CA ILE A 228 -10.50 12.17 -0.40
C ILE A 228 -10.38 10.98 0.55
N VAL A 229 -9.99 9.81 0.05
CA VAL A 229 -9.73 8.63 0.88
C VAL A 229 -8.55 8.88 1.79
N SER A 230 -7.44 9.40 1.24
CA SER A 230 -6.23 9.73 1.99
C SER A 230 -6.49 10.75 3.09
N ALA A 231 -7.24 11.81 2.77
CA ALA A 231 -7.63 12.84 3.74
C ALA A 231 -8.48 12.25 4.87
N GLY A 232 -9.47 11.43 4.54
CA GLY A 232 -10.29 10.73 5.54
C GLY A 232 -9.45 9.86 6.47
N PHE A 233 -8.50 9.12 5.92
CA PHE A 233 -7.59 8.26 6.67
C PHE A 233 -6.71 9.09 7.64
N ILE A 234 -6.00 10.09 7.11
CA ILE A 234 -5.08 10.93 7.90
C ILE A 234 -5.83 11.72 8.98
N LEU A 235 -7.00 12.30 8.65
CA LEU A 235 -7.81 13.04 9.61
C LEU A 235 -8.30 12.14 10.76
N ALA A 236 -8.77 10.94 10.44
CA ALA A 236 -9.21 9.99 11.47
C ALA A 236 -8.06 9.58 12.41
N CYS A 237 -6.87 9.31 11.85
CA CYS A 237 -5.67 9.03 12.64
C CYS A 237 -5.26 10.23 13.52
N ALA A 238 -5.28 11.44 12.96
CA ALA A 238 -4.94 12.66 13.69
C ALA A 238 -5.91 12.93 14.85
N ILE A 239 -7.21 12.79 14.63
CA ILE A 239 -8.24 12.95 15.67
C ILE A 239 -8.05 11.91 16.78
N TYR A 240 -7.82 10.64 16.41
CA TYR A 240 -7.60 9.59 17.41
C TYR A 240 -6.34 9.86 18.24
N ALA A 241 -5.20 10.21 17.60
CA ALA A 241 -3.95 10.53 18.29
C ALA A 241 -4.06 11.78 19.18
N PHE A 242 -4.92 12.74 18.83
CA PHE A 242 -5.19 13.92 19.64
C PHE A 242 -6.00 13.60 20.89
N ILE A 243 -6.99 12.69 20.78
CA ILE A 243 -7.84 12.25 21.92
C ILE A 243 -7.06 11.34 22.86
N PHE A 244 -6.26 10.42 22.30
CA PHE A 244 -5.48 9.41 23.04
C PHE A 244 -3.97 9.60 22.81
N PRO A 245 -3.34 10.65 23.38
CA PRO A 245 -1.92 10.89 23.19
C PRO A 245 -1.11 9.81 23.91
N ARG A 246 -0.15 9.21 23.20
CA ARG A 246 0.77 8.22 23.77
C ARG A 246 2.02 8.85 24.37
N ILE A 247 2.31 10.11 24.04
CA ILE A 247 3.50 10.83 24.46
C ILE A 247 3.09 11.91 25.45
N ALA A 248 3.82 11.99 26.57
CA ALA A 248 3.59 12.99 27.61
C ALA A 248 3.98 14.44 27.21
N SER A 249 4.75 14.59 26.13
CA SER A 249 5.32 15.87 25.67
C SER A 249 4.32 16.85 25.02
N GLY A 250 3.05 16.47 24.88
CA GLY A 250 2.00 17.33 24.32
C GLY A 250 1.17 16.65 23.21
N ARG A 251 -0.11 17.05 23.12
CA ARG A 251 -1.07 16.42 22.19
C ARG A 251 -0.70 16.61 20.71
N LEU A 252 -0.26 17.82 20.31
CA LEU A 252 0.13 18.09 18.93
C LEU A 252 1.38 17.31 18.51
N ILE A 253 2.35 17.20 19.42
CA ILE A 253 3.57 16.44 19.17
C ILE A 253 3.22 14.95 19.01
N SER A 254 2.33 14.41 19.84
CA SER A 254 1.85 13.05 19.72
C SER A 254 1.22 12.79 18.35
N VAL A 255 0.39 13.70 17.84
CA VAL A 255 -0.22 13.60 16.51
C VAL A 255 0.85 13.54 15.40
N ILE A 256 1.82 14.47 15.43
CA ILE A 256 2.87 14.52 14.41
C ILE A 256 3.69 13.23 14.42
N MET A 257 4.12 12.77 15.60
CA MET A 257 4.92 11.56 15.76
C MET A 257 4.16 10.31 15.31
N GLU A 258 2.87 10.18 15.65
CA GLU A 258 2.03 9.05 15.20
C GLU A 258 1.82 9.03 13.70
N LEU A 259 1.61 10.19 13.07
CA LEU A 259 1.45 10.29 11.62
C LEU A 259 2.74 9.94 10.88
N CYS A 260 3.89 10.40 11.40
CA CYS A 260 5.19 10.13 10.79
C CYS A 260 5.73 8.72 11.12
N ALA A 261 5.16 8.02 12.12
CA ALA A 261 5.62 6.70 12.51
C ALA A 261 5.21 5.61 11.52
N GLY A 262 6.18 4.80 11.11
CA GLY A 262 5.97 3.62 10.27
C GLY A 262 5.43 3.94 8.87
N SER A 263 4.63 3.03 8.31
CA SER A 263 4.11 3.12 6.94
C SER A 263 2.77 3.87 6.82
N LEU A 264 2.31 4.59 7.87
CA LEU A 264 0.97 5.20 7.90
C LEU A 264 0.74 6.19 6.74
N LEU A 265 1.61 7.20 6.61
CA LEU A 265 1.47 8.20 5.53
C LEU A 265 1.58 7.58 4.15
N PHE A 266 2.53 6.66 3.95
CA PHE A 266 2.71 5.95 2.69
C PHE A 266 1.45 5.17 2.31
N THR A 267 0.93 4.37 3.25
CA THR A 267 -0.28 3.56 3.03
C THR A 267 -1.51 4.44 2.79
N ALA A 268 -1.68 5.52 3.57
CA ALA A 268 -2.79 6.44 3.39
C ALA A 268 -2.79 7.14 2.03
N LEU A 269 -1.62 7.47 1.48
CA LEU A 269 -1.49 8.21 0.23
C LEU A 269 -1.50 7.32 -1.01
N LEU A 270 -0.87 6.15 -0.96
CA LEU A 270 -0.56 5.34 -2.14
C LEU A 270 -1.29 3.99 -2.18
N VAL A 271 -1.62 3.41 -1.02
CA VAL A 271 -2.24 2.07 -0.94
C VAL A 271 -3.75 2.16 -0.75
N ALA A 272 -4.21 2.94 0.23
CA ALA A 272 -5.64 3.05 0.56
C ALA A 272 -6.52 3.62 -0.59
N PRO A 273 -6.05 4.59 -1.41
CA PRO A 273 -6.86 5.16 -2.47
C PRO A 273 -6.83 4.37 -3.79
N ASP A 274 -6.56 3.08 -3.77
CA ASP A 274 -6.56 2.26 -5.00
C ASP A 274 -7.97 2.25 -5.64
N PRO A 275 -8.10 2.68 -6.92
CA PRO A 275 -9.40 2.78 -7.60
C PRO A 275 -10.11 1.44 -7.80
N ALA A 276 -9.40 0.30 -7.67
CA ALA A 276 -9.99 -1.03 -7.75
C ALA A 276 -10.90 -1.33 -6.55
N THR A 277 -10.53 -0.85 -5.35
CA THR A 277 -11.22 -1.15 -4.09
C THR A 277 -11.98 0.04 -3.51
N ALA A 278 -11.56 1.27 -3.83
CA ALA A 278 -12.17 2.48 -3.29
C ALA A 278 -13.59 2.73 -3.83
N PRO A 279 -14.53 3.19 -3.00
CA PRO A 279 -15.88 3.55 -3.42
C PRO A 279 -15.86 4.72 -4.43
N LYS A 280 -16.85 4.78 -5.32
CA LYS A 280 -16.94 5.84 -6.36
C LYS A 280 -17.54 7.16 -5.86
N SER A 281 -18.31 7.14 -4.77
CA SER A 281 -18.98 8.34 -4.21
C SER A 281 -18.06 9.05 -3.24
N THR A 282 -17.96 10.39 -3.34
CA THR A 282 -17.11 11.25 -2.50
C THR A 282 -17.33 11.04 -1.00
N PHE A 283 -18.58 10.99 -0.56
CA PHE A 283 -18.93 10.77 0.83
C PHE A 283 -18.51 9.38 1.31
N LYS A 284 -18.74 8.34 0.49
CA LYS A 284 -18.31 6.98 0.82
C LYS A 284 -16.79 6.83 0.84
N MET A 285 -16.06 7.56 -0.04
CA MET A 285 -14.59 7.61 -0.03
C MET A 285 -14.06 8.16 1.30
N LEU A 286 -14.66 9.24 1.80
CA LEU A 286 -14.27 9.83 3.08
C LEU A 286 -14.50 8.86 4.24
N PHE A 287 -15.68 8.22 4.28
CA PHE A 287 -15.99 7.21 5.31
C PHE A 287 -15.09 5.98 5.23
N PHE A 288 -14.79 5.50 4.03
CA PHE A 288 -13.88 4.40 3.82
C PHE A 288 -12.48 4.72 4.37
N GLY A 289 -11.95 5.91 4.04
CA GLY A 289 -10.68 6.37 4.57
C GLY A 289 -10.72 6.53 6.10
N ALA A 290 -11.76 7.17 6.64
CA ALA A 290 -11.91 7.36 8.08
C ALA A 290 -12.00 6.03 8.84
N ALA A 291 -12.76 5.06 8.34
CA ALA A 291 -12.85 3.72 8.93
C ALA A 291 -11.48 3.03 8.95
N ALA A 292 -10.72 3.11 7.84
CA ALA A 292 -9.38 2.55 7.77
C ALA A 292 -8.41 3.24 8.75
N GLY A 293 -8.51 4.57 8.92
CA GLY A 293 -7.72 5.31 9.89
C GLY A 293 -8.02 4.92 11.34
N ILE A 294 -9.29 4.81 11.69
CA ILE A 294 -9.71 4.40 13.05
C ILE A 294 -9.22 2.98 13.36
N ILE A 295 -9.44 2.04 12.43
CA ILE A 295 -8.98 0.64 12.60
C ILE A 295 -7.46 0.58 12.69
N CYS A 296 -6.74 1.37 11.90
CA CYS A 296 -5.29 1.45 11.96
C CYS A 296 -4.81 1.87 13.36
N MET A 297 -5.39 2.93 13.93
CA MET A 297 -5.01 3.43 15.26
C MET A 297 -5.41 2.46 16.38
N LEU A 298 -6.56 1.80 16.28
CA LEU A 298 -6.96 0.73 17.20
C LEU A 298 -5.96 -0.43 17.16
N LEU A 299 -5.61 -0.91 15.97
CA LEU A 299 -4.63 -1.99 15.82
C LEU A 299 -3.27 -1.60 16.40
N ARG A 300 -2.78 -0.38 16.16
CA ARG A 300 -1.54 0.13 16.75
C ARG A 300 -1.61 0.21 18.28
N THR A 301 -2.79 0.46 18.84
CA THR A 301 -2.97 0.53 20.30
C THR A 301 -2.95 -0.85 20.94
N PHE A 302 -3.60 -1.84 20.30
CA PHE A 302 -3.72 -3.19 20.84
C PHE A 302 -2.53 -4.09 20.48
N LEU A 303 -2.03 -3.99 19.26
CA LEU A 303 -0.92 -4.79 18.73
C LEU A 303 0.36 -3.96 18.78
N LYS A 304 0.97 -3.89 19.95
CA LYS A 304 2.26 -3.20 20.14
C LYS A 304 3.27 -3.72 19.12
N ASN A 305 4.06 -2.84 18.51
CA ASN A 305 5.14 -3.15 17.56
C ASN A 305 4.72 -3.65 16.17
N ILE A 306 3.44 -3.61 15.79
CA ILE A 306 3.00 -3.98 14.45
C ILE A 306 2.71 -2.73 13.63
N ASP A 307 3.31 -2.63 12.44
CA ASP A 307 2.95 -1.59 11.47
C ASP A 307 1.61 -1.97 10.81
N ALA A 308 0.53 -1.43 11.37
CA ALA A 308 -0.84 -1.86 11.14
C ALA A 308 -1.58 -1.24 9.93
N PRO A 309 -1.10 -0.21 9.20
CA PRO A 309 -1.91 0.47 8.17
C PRO A 309 -2.36 -0.46 7.03
N CYS A 310 -1.48 -1.35 6.55
CA CYS A 310 -1.84 -2.31 5.50
C CYS A 310 -2.92 -3.28 5.96
N LEU A 311 -2.84 -3.77 7.21
CA LEU A 311 -3.86 -4.64 7.79
C LEU A 311 -5.20 -3.91 7.96
N ALA A 312 -5.18 -2.65 8.37
CA ALA A 312 -6.39 -1.83 8.48
C ALA A 312 -7.10 -1.66 7.12
N VAL A 313 -6.34 -1.36 6.07
CA VAL A 313 -6.88 -1.27 4.70
C VAL A 313 -7.49 -2.61 4.27
N MET A 314 -6.83 -3.73 4.56
CA MET A 314 -7.35 -5.07 4.25
C MET A 314 -8.69 -5.35 4.96
N ILE A 315 -8.80 -5.04 6.26
CA ILE A 315 -10.03 -5.22 7.03
C ILE A 315 -11.17 -4.38 6.44
N VAL A 316 -10.91 -3.11 6.12
CA VAL A 316 -11.92 -2.24 5.53
C VAL A 316 -12.34 -2.72 4.14
N ASN A 317 -11.40 -3.19 3.33
CA ASN A 317 -11.71 -3.80 2.04
C ASN A 317 -12.60 -5.03 2.16
N ALA A 318 -12.35 -5.89 3.16
CA ALA A 318 -13.18 -7.07 3.44
C ALA A 318 -14.62 -6.71 3.83
N VAL A 319 -14.78 -5.62 4.59
CA VAL A 319 -16.07 -5.19 5.12
C VAL A 319 -16.83 -4.29 4.13
N SER A 320 -16.13 -3.57 3.27
CA SER A 320 -16.72 -2.59 2.34
C SER A 320 -17.82 -3.14 1.43
N PRO A 321 -17.76 -4.38 0.87
CA PRO A 321 -18.83 -4.90 0.03
C PRO A 321 -20.17 -5.03 0.75
N ILE A 322 -20.15 -5.30 2.05
CA ILE A 322 -21.36 -5.46 2.88
C ILE A 322 -22.16 -4.13 2.92
N PHE A 323 -21.45 -3.00 3.05
CA PHE A 323 -22.08 -1.67 3.12
C PHE A 323 -22.37 -1.07 1.74
N LEU A 324 -21.62 -1.45 0.71
CA LEU A 324 -21.75 -0.88 -0.64
C LEU A 324 -22.85 -1.57 -1.47
N ASN A 325 -23.10 -2.88 -1.28
CA ASN A 325 -24.03 -3.67 -2.08
C ASN A 325 -25.52 -3.52 -1.71
N ARG A 326 -25.84 -3.03 -0.51
CA ARG A 326 -27.26 -2.84 -0.09
C ARG A 326 -28.08 -1.95 -1.06
N LYS A 327 -27.44 -1.09 -1.88
CA LYS A 327 -28.15 -0.24 -2.85
C LYS A 327 -28.47 -0.95 -4.18
N LYS A 328 -27.71 -1.98 -4.57
CA LYS A 328 -28.01 -2.72 -5.82
C LYS A 328 -29.26 -3.60 -5.67
N GLU A 329 -29.44 -4.26 -4.53
CA GLU A 329 -30.64 -5.07 -4.29
C GLU A 329 -31.92 -4.24 -4.22
N SER A 330 -31.88 -3.03 -3.62
CA SER A 330 -33.04 -2.16 -3.53
C SER A 330 -33.48 -1.58 -4.88
N VAL A 331 -32.53 -1.32 -5.79
CA VAL A 331 -32.83 -0.84 -7.16
C VAL A 331 -33.36 -2.00 -8.01
N GLN A 332 -32.77 -3.15 -7.93
CA GLN A 332 -33.17 -4.35 -8.69
C GLN A 332 -34.55 -4.87 -8.25
N ASN A 333 -34.87 -4.78 -6.95
CA ASN A 333 -36.19 -5.11 -6.43
C ASN A 333 -37.26 -4.05 -6.79
N ARG A 334 -36.87 -2.76 -6.91
CA ARG A 334 -37.77 -1.71 -7.44
C ARG A 334 -38.04 -1.85 -8.92
N GLU A 335 -37.05 -2.27 -9.72
CA GLU A 335 -37.25 -2.54 -11.14
C GLU A 335 -38.10 -3.80 -11.37
N LYS A 336 -37.85 -4.88 -10.59
CA LYS A 336 -38.71 -6.09 -10.64
C LYS A 336 -40.14 -5.82 -10.20
N GLY A 337 -40.35 -4.95 -9.20
CA GLY A 337 -41.70 -4.54 -8.77
C GLY A 337 -42.44 -3.64 -9.75
N ARG A 338 -41.70 -2.94 -10.65
CA ARG A 338 -42.31 -2.14 -11.73
C ARG A 338 -42.65 -2.94 -12.99
N VAL A 339 -42.01 -4.08 -13.20
CA VAL A 339 -42.30 -4.98 -14.34
C VAL A 339 -43.43 -5.94 -14.04
N SER A 340 -43.79 -6.14 -12.75
CA SER A 340 -44.87 -6.99 -12.30
C SER A 340 -46.16 -6.24 -11.94
N ALA A 341 -46.23 -4.93 -12.10
CA ALA A 341 -47.41 -4.08 -11.98
C ALA A 341 -47.77 -3.48 -13.35
#